data_53a3b3cfe7374329b4c15f9b32efc422
#
_entry.id   53a3b3cfe7374329b4c15f9b32efc422
#
_cell.length_a   1.000
_cell.length_b   1.000
_cell.length_c   1.000
_cell.angle_alpha   90.00
_cell.angle_beta   90.00
_cell.angle_gamma   90.00
#
_symmetry.space_group_name_H-M   'P 1'
#
loop_
_entity.id
_entity.type
_entity.pdbx_description
1 polymer ?
#
loop_
_entity_poly.entity_id
_entity_poly.type
_entity_poly.pdbx_seq_one_letter_code
_entity_poly.pdbx_strand_id
1 'polypeptide(L)'
;MDTAPFGQDIAQKILIEKPIRCFWHEKLYSTCCLVRKLYHITNKKEWRKCELKKKKSELYRNEIKSYIVRAGMTMSEVVDYLADEYGWSSSVPNLSGKLKRGSLRYGEAVELADALGYDIVWVKRG
;
A
#
# COMPACT_ATOMS: atom_id res chain seq x y z
N MET A 1 -50.10 0.21 22.20
CA MET A 1 -49.21 0.99 22.48
C MET A 1 -47.86 0.71 21.93
N ASP A 2 -47.76 1.02 20.70
CA ASP A 2 -46.65 0.61 19.91
C ASP A 2 -45.73 1.79 19.68
N THR A 3 -44.79 1.92 20.57
CA THR A 3 -43.64 2.77 20.37
C THR A 3 -42.64 2.04 19.50
N ALA A 4 -42.92 2.02 18.20
CA ALA A 4 -41.89 1.65 17.27
C ALA A 4 -40.74 2.68 17.40
N PRO A 5 -39.54 2.28 17.64
CA PRO A 5 -38.42 3.21 17.78
C PRO A 5 -38.10 3.79 16.40
N PHE A 6 -38.60 4.99 16.17
CA PHE A 6 -38.38 5.77 14.96
C PHE A 6 -36.90 6.10 14.69
N GLY A 7 -36.02 5.78 15.62
CA GLY A 7 -34.61 6.08 15.54
C GLY A 7 -33.72 5.01 14.88
N GLN A 8 -34.20 3.77 14.74
CA GLN A 8 -33.35 2.68 14.21
C GLN A 8 -33.36 2.61 12.68
N ASP A 9 -34.48 2.96 12.04
CA ASP A 9 -34.59 2.90 10.58
C ASP A 9 -33.80 3.99 9.86
N ILE A 10 -33.66 5.17 10.47
CA ILE A 10 -32.92 6.27 9.86
C ILE A 10 -31.41 6.02 9.92
N ALA A 11 -30.92 5.42 10.98
CA ALA A 11 -29.52 5.05 11.10
C ALA A 11 -29.12 3.93 10.12
N GLN A 12 -30.01 2.97 9.88
CA GLN A 12 -29.80 1.91 8.90
C GLN A 12 -29.86 2.41 7.45
N LYS A 13 -30.76 3.34 7.13
CA LYS A 13 -30.85 3.92 5.79
C LYS A 13 -29.65 4.76 5.40
N ILE A 14 -29.07 5.47 6.34
CA ILE A 14 -27.85 6.28 6.10
C ILE A 14 -26.62 5.39 5.88
N LEU A 15 -26.60 4.18 6.45
CA LEU A 15 -25.49 3.22 6.32
C LEU A 15 -25.48 2.49 4.97
N ILE A 16 -26.60 2.42 4.26
CA ILE A 16 -26.74 1.66 2.99
C ILE A 16 -26.40 2.52 1.77
N GLU A 17 -26.55 3.84 1.84
CA GLU A 17 -26.48 4.70 0.65
C GLU A 17 -25.10 5.29 0.31
N LYS A 18 -24.09 5.10 1.12
CA LYS A 18 -22.72 5.53 0.76
C LYS A 18 -21.72 4.44 1.04
N PRO A 19 -21.40 3.59 0.07
CA PRO A 19 -20.13 2.90 0.11
C PRO A 19 -19.06 3.99 0.05
N ILE A 20 -18.44 4.27 1.19
CA ILE A 20 -17.24 5.08 1.21
C ILE A 20 -16.21 4.31 0.41
N ARG A 21 -16.15 4.59 -0.87
CA ARG A 21 -15.03 4.21 -1.70
C ARG A 21 -13.81 4.85 -1.07
N CYS A 22 -12.97 4.08 -0.45
CA CYS A 22 -11.59 4.46 -0.16
C CYS A 22 -10.85 4.61 -1.50
N PHE A 23 -11.25 5.63 -2.25
CA PHE A 23 -10.68 5.95 -3.54
C PHE A 23 -9.95 7.28 -3.38
N TRP A 24 -8.61 7.21 -3.49
CA TRP A 24 -7.76 8.34 -3.79
C TRP A 24 -7.70 9.48 -2.77
N HIS A 25 -6.74 9.46 -1.87
CA HIS A 25 -5.83 10.58 -1.64
C HIS A 25 -4.92 10.27 -0.44
N GLU A 26 -3.64 10.37 -0.65
CA GLU A 26 -2.57 10.21 0.37
C GLU A 26 -2.72 11.13 1.60
N LYS A 27 -3.53 12.17 1.50
CA LYS A 27 -3.80 13.11 2.60
C LYS A 27 -4.90 12.69 3.58
N LEU A 28 -5.68 11.66 3.27
CA LEU A 28 -6.84 11.24 4.06
C LEU A 28 -6.59 10.04 4.99
N TYR A 29 -5.38 9.53 5.07
CA TYR A 29 -5.05 8.45 6.00
C TYR A 29 -5.25 8.84 7.46
N SER A 30 -5.01 10.10 7.81
CA SER A 30 -5.24 10.62 9.15
C SER A 30 -6.74 10.73 9.48
N THR A 31 -7.55 11.12 8.50
CA THR A 31 -9.01 11.26 8.65
C THR A 31 -9.72 9.91 8.68
N CYS A 32 -9.21 8.91 7.98
CA CYS A 32 -9.77 7.55 8.00
C CYS A 32 -9.62 6.90 9.39
N CYS A 33 -8.55 7.19 10.10
CA CYS A 33 -8.36 6.75 11.48
C CYS A 33 -9.29 7.45 12.49
N LEU A 34 -9.65 8.70 12.25
CA LEU A 34 -10.57 9.47 13.08
C LEU A 34 -12.03 9.07 12.85
N VAL A 35 -12.41 8.85 11.59
CA VAL A 35 -13.72 8.32 11.21
C VAL A 35 -13.91 6.90 11.75
N ARG A 36 -12.84 6.10 11.88
CA ARG A 36 -12.85 4.78 12.51
C ARG A 36 -13.30 4.80 13.98
N LYS A 37 -13.03 5.89 14.71
CA LYS A 37 -13.47 6.05 16.11
C LYS A 37 -14.95 6.44 16.24
N LEU A 38 -15.51 7.10 15.24
CA LEU A 38 -16.88 7.62 15.26
C LEU A 38 -17.91 6.66 14.67
N TYR A 39 -17.52 5.83 13.70
CA TYR A 39 -18.37 4.84 13.09
C TYR A 39 -17.90 3.43 13.49
N HIS A 40 -18.59 2.83 14.41
CA HIS A 40 -18.45 1.41 14.76
C HIS A 40 -18.99 0.57 13.58
N ILE A 41 -18.24 0.57 12.49
CA ILE A 41 -18.73 0.11 11.20
C ILE A 41 -18.68 -1.40 11.10
N THR A 42 -19.81 -1.90 10.75
CA THR A 42 -20.25 -3.26 10.54
C THR A 42 -19.52 -4.06 9.47
N ASN A 43 -18.55 -3.50 8.76
CA ASN A 43 -17.89 -4.22 7.67
C ASN A 43 -16.45 -4.65 7.98
N LYS A 44 -16.33 -5.53 8.98
CA LYS A 44 -15.07 -6.17 9.41
C LYS A 44 -14.29 -6.86 8.28
N LYS A 45 -14.95 -7.26 7.18
CA LYS A 45 -14.31 -7.97 6.07
C LYS A 45 -13.46 -7.04 5.19
N GLU A 46 -13.94 -5.85 4.93
CA GLU A 46 -13.29 -4.88 4.06
C GLU A 46 -12.09 -4.22 4.74
N TRP A 47 -12.21 -3.95 6.03
CA TRP A 47 -11.12 -3.45 6.86
C TRP A 47 -9.95 -4.43 6.96
N ARG A 48 -10.23 -5.72 7.18
CA ARG A 48 -9.18 -6.76 7.19
C ARG A 48 -8.45 -6.85 5.86
N LYS A 49 -9.16 -6.66 4.76
CA LYS A 49 -8.57 -6.68 3.41
C LYS A 49 -7.63 -5.48 3.18
N CYS A 50 -7.97 -4.31 3.70
CA CYS A 50 -7.13 -3.11 3.63
C CYS A 50 -5.88 -3.23 4.53
N GLU A 51 -6.01 -3.71 5.75
CA GLU A 51 -4.88 -3.95 6.67
C GLU A 51 -3.92 -5.05 6.17
N LEU A 52 -4.45 -6.12 5.60
CA LEU A 52 -3.63 -7.18 5.00
C LEU A 52 -2.83 -6.66 3.79
N LYS A 53 -3.42 -5.80 2.99
CA LYS A 53 -2.75 -5.18 1.84
C LYS A 53 -1.62 -4.25 2.30
N LYS A 54 -1.86 -3.47 3.35
CA LYS A 54 -0.86 -2.58 3.96
C LYS A 54 0.31 -3.36 4.56
N LYS A 55 0.05 -4.44 5.30
CA LYS A 55 1.09 -5.30 5.86
C LYS A 55 1.97 -5.94 4.79
N LYS A 56 1.36 -6.39 3.69
CA LYS A 56 2.13 -6.96 2.57
C LYS A 56 3.04 -5.94 1.89
N SER A 57 2.57 -4.74 1.63
CA SER A 57 3.40 -3.69 1.02
C SER A 57 4.55 -3.25 1.92
N GLU A 58 4.36 -3.25 3.23
CA GLU A 58 5.41 -2.99 4.20
C GLU A 58 6.49 -4.09 4.21
N LEU A 59 6.09 -5.35 4.12
CA LEU A 59 7.01 -6.48 4.03
C LEU A 59 7.90 -6.36 2.79
N TYR A 60 7.30 -6.18 1.62
CA TYR A 60 8.06 -6.03 0.37
C TYR A 60 8.97 -4.81 0.37
N ARG A 61 8.50 -3.69 0.90
CA ARG A 61 9.32 -2.49 1.06
C ARG A 61 10.54 -2.73 1.94
N ASN A 62 10.35 -3.39 3.08
CA ASN A 62 11.42 -3.66 4.03
C ASN A 62 12.40 -4.68 3.45
N GLU A 63 11.92 -5.67 2.73
CA GLU A 63 12.72 -6.66 2.02
C GLU A 63 13.63 -5.98 0.98
N ILE A 64 13.07 -5.19 0.08
CA ILE A 64 13.84 -4.46 -0.94
C ILE A 64 14.87 -3.53 -0.30
N LYS A 65 14.48 -2.78 0.74
CA LYS A 65 15.42 -1.93 1.48
C LYS A 65 16.56 -2.73 2.10
N SER A 66 16.30 -3.93 2.58
CA SER A 66 17.34 -4.80 3.15
C SER A 66 18.36 -5.23 2.09
N TYR A 67 17.91 -5.50 0.86
CA TYR A 67 18.80 -5.81 -0.25
C TYR A 67 19.66 -4.60 -0.67
N ILE A 68 19.07 -3.41 -0.72
CA ILE A 68 19.81 -2.16 -1.00
C ILE A 68 20.93 -1.96 0.02
N VAL A 69 20.62 -2.12 1.30
CA VAL A 69 21.63 -2.00 2.38
C VAL A 69 22.71 -3.09 2.28
N ARG A 70 22.32 -4.33 1.95
CA ARG A 70 23.27 -5.45 1.75
C ARG A 70 24.19 -5.22 0.56
N ALA A 71 23.70 -4.60 -0.50
CA ALA A 71 24.51 -4.19 -1.64
C ALA A 71 25.47 -3.02 -1.32
N GLY A 72 25.35 -2.43 -0.12
CA GLY A 72 26.17 -1.29 0.28
C GLY A 72 25.81 0.01 -0.43
N MET A 73 24.65 0.09 -1.07
CA MET A 73 24.20 1.25 -1.82
C MET A 73 23.19 2.07 -1.03
N THR A 74 23.11 3.35 -1.33
CA THR A 74 22.07 4.25 -0.84
C THR A 74 20.88 4.28 -1.82
N MET A 75 19.71 4.72 -1.35
CA MET A 75 18.54 4.89 -2.23
C MET A 75 18.79 5.86 -3.38
N SER A 76 19.64 6.86 -3.18
CA SER A 76 20.00 7.83 -4.21
C SER A 76 20.85 7.18 -5.29
N GLU A 77 21.91 6.47 -4.92
CA GLU A 77 22.79 5.76 -5.85
C GLU A 77 22.04 4.74 -6.70
N VAL A 78 21.13 3.99 -6.09
CA VAL A 78 20.27 3.05 -6.81
C VAL A 78 19.38 3.74 -7.84
N VAL A 79 18.78 4.87 -7.46
CA VAL A 79 17.92 5.65 -8.37
C VAL A 79 18.71 6.27 -9.51
N ASP A 80 19.92 6.78 -9.23
CA ASP A 80 20.81 7.34 -10.24
C ASP A 80 21.25 6.26 -11.23
N TYR A 81 21.64 5.09 -10.74
CA TYR A 81 21.98 3.94 -11.58
C TYR A 81 20.81 3.51 -12.48
N LEU A 82 19.60 3.39 -11.91
CA LEU A 82 18.40 3.02 -12.67
C LEU A 82 17.97 4.10 -13.68
N ALA A 83 18.25 5.36 -13.40
CA ALA A 83 18.00 6.45 -14.34
C ALA A 83 18.94 6.38 -15.55
N ASP A 84 20.21 6.09 -15.32
CA ASP A 84 21.24 6.01 -16.36
C ASP A 84 21.07 4.78 -17.25
N GLU A 85 20.84 3.59 -16.66
CA GLU A 85 20.78 2.32 -17.41
C GLU A 85 19.38 2.02 -17.98
N TYR A 86 18.32 2.30 -17.22
CA TYR A 86 16.95 1.91 -17.58
C TYR A 86 16.01 3.10 -17.85
N GLY A 87 16.51 4.31 -17.80
CA GLY A 87 15.72 5.52 -18.06
C GLY A 87 14.64 5.78 -17.00
N TRP A 88 14.87 5.37 -15.77
CA TRP A 88 13.97 5.68 -14.66
C TRP A 88 14.02 7.16 -14.29
N SER A 89 13.00 7.61 -13.60
CA SER A 89 13.02 8.94 -12.98
C SER A 89 14.06 8.97 -11.85
N SER A 90 15.00 9.91 -11.89
CA SER A 90 16.04 10.15 -10.87
C SER A 90 15.48 10.69 -9.54
N SER A 91 14.24 10.33 -9.21
CA SER A 91 13.53 10.84 -8.04
C SER A 91 13.40 9.76 -6.94
N VAL A 92 14.18 9.87 -5.88
CA VAL A 92 14.08 9.02 -4.69
C VAL A 92 12.67 8.98 -4.09
N PRO A 93 11.92 10.10 -3.99
CA PRO A 93 10.53 10.07 -3.54
C PRO A 93 9.62 9.20 -4.43
N ASN A 94 9.88 9.13 -5.73
CA ASN A 94 9.10 8.30 -6.65
C ASN A 94 9.28 6.81 -6.36
N LEU A 95 10.54 6.34 -6.26
CA LEU A 95 10.84 4.96 -5.91
C LEU A 95 10.29 4.61 -4.51
N SER A 96 10.55 5.46 -3.52
CA SER A 96 10.02 5.27 -2.16
C SER A 96 8.49 5.22 -2.12
N GLY A 97 7.81 6.04 -2.92
CA GLY A 97 6.37 6.03 -3.09
C GLY A 97 5.85 4.74 -3.73
N LYS A 98 6.50 4.23 -4.79
CA LYS A 98 6.17 2.93 -5.40
C LYS A 98 6.30 1.78 -4.41
N LEU A 99 7.40 1.75 -3.65
CA LEU A 99 7.63 0.74 -2.61
C LEU A 99 6.59 0.81 -1.49
N LYS A 100 6.24 2.01 -1.05
CA LYS A 100 5.23 2.22 0.00
C LYS A 100 3.83 1.75 -0.43
N ARG A 101 3.46 2.00 -1.67
CA ARG A 101 2.18 1.54 -2.24
C ARG A 101 2.19 0.07 -2.63
N GLY A 102 3.35 -0.55 -2.77
CA GLY A 102 3.50 -1.89 -3.31
C GLY A 102 3.10 -1.96 -4.80
N SER A 103 3.35 -0.88 -5.55
CA SER A 103 3.00 -0.74 -6.97
C SER A 103 4.16 -0.95 -7.92
N LEU A 104 5.25 -1.54 -7.44
CA LEU A 104 6.39 -1.91 -8.28
C LEU A 104 5.96 -3.00 -9.26
N ARG A 105 6.22 -2.79 -10.55
CA ARG A 105 5.96 -3.79 -11.59
C ARG A 105 7.04 -4.87 -11.57
N TYR A 106 6.73 -6.06 -12.07
CA TYR A 106 7.70 -7.15 -12.12
C TYR A 106 8.97 -6.78 -12.92
N GLY A 107 8.82 -6.14 -14.08
CA GLY A 107 9.96 -5.65 -14.85
C GLY A 107 10.82 -4.67 -14.06
N GLU A 108 10.20 -3.71 -13.39
CA GLU A 108 10.90 -2.76 -12.52
C GLU A 108 11.61 -3.46 -11.34
N ALA A 109 11.05 -4.56 -10.84
CA ALA A 109 11.68 -5.35 -9.78
C ALA A 109 12.93 -6.11 -10.29
N VAL A 110 12.88 -6.61 -11.52
CA VAL A 110 14.03 -7.27 -12.17
C VAL A 110 15.15 -6.26 -12.42
N GLU A 111 14.84 -5.10 -12.99
CA GLU A 111 15.79 -4.02 -13.23
C GLU A 111 16.44 -3.53 -11.92
N LEU A 112 15.64 -3.42 -10.87
CA LEU A 112 16.13 -3.07 -9.53
C LEU A 112 17.06 -4.16 -8.96
N ALA A 113 16.72 -5.43 -9.15
CA ALA A 113 17.55 -6.55 -8.70
C ALA A 113 18.89 -6.57 -9.44
N ASP A 114 18.88 -6.35 -10.75
CA ASP A 114 20.06 -6.26 -11.58
C ASP A 114 20.98 -5.11 -11.13
N ALA A 115 20.44 -3.95 -10.87
CA ALA A 115 21.17 -2.81 -10.32
C ALA A 115 21.85 -3.11 -8.97
N LEU A 116 21.28 -4.00 -8.17
CA LEU A 116 21.80 -4.42 -6.88
C LEU A 116 22.74 -5.65 -6.97
N GLY A 117 22.89 -6.25 -8.15
CA GLY A 117 23.64 -7.48 -8.38
C GLY A 117 22.95 -8.75 -7.87
N TYR A 118 21.62 -8.78 -7.88
CA TYR A 118 20.81 -9.94 -7.49
C TYR A 118 19.97 -10.45 -8.65
N ASP A 119 19.79 -11.77 -8.70
CA ASP A 119 18.89 -12.41 -9.63
C ASP A 119 17.55 -12.79 -8.96
N ILE A 120 16.44 -12.57 -9.67
CA ILE A 120 15.12 -13.04 -9.25
C ILE A 120 14.85 -14.41 -9.86
N VAL A 121 14.79 -15.43 -9.03
CA VAL A 121 14.60 -16.83 -9.46
C VAL A 121 13.24 -17.35 -8.99
N TRP A 122 12.51 -18.00 -9.92
CA TRP A 122 11.28 -18.73 -9.62
C TRP A 122 11.58 -20.16 -9.19
N VAL A 123 11.24 -20.49 -7.95
CA VAL A 123 11.40 -21.86 -7.45
C VAL A 123 10.02 -22.47 -7.27
N LYS A 124 9.82 -23.65 -7.90
CA LYS A 124 8.58 -24.41 -7.74
C LYS A 124 8.49 -24.95 -6.31
N ARG A 125 7.39 -24.67 -5.66
CA ARG A 125 7.11 -25.27 -4.36
C ARG A 125 6.73 -26.74 -4.57
N GLY A 126 7.48 -27.60 -3.91
CA GLY A 126 7.18 -29.03 -3.89
C GLY A 126 5.94 -29.36 -3.08
#